data_9b7e755d81436802b04a7db77709935a
#
_entry.id   9b7e755d81436802b04a7db77709935a
#
_cell.length_a   1.000
_cell.length_b   1.000
_cell.length_c   1.000
_cell.angle_alpha   90.00
_cell.angle_beta   90.00
_cell.angle_gamma   90.00
#
_symmetry.space_group_name_H-M   'P 1'
#
loop_
_entity.id
_entity.type
_entity.pdbx_description
1 polymer ?
#
loop_
_entity_poly.entity_id
_entity_poly.type
_entity_poly.pdbx_seq_one_letter_code
_entity_poly.pdbx_strand_id
1 'polypeptide(L)'
;LQTLGAGALVLANGNLRAQGAKPAARKNFLWLRPSIAKTPDDWRRDFDLWRASGIHGVMAEVYNGRQALFQSTRLAIRSPWLDNAIPLAKAAGLELHAWMWCMPCLIDSVLTAHPDWYNVNAKGESAATKPAYVDYYKFLDPARPEVREFVRDTVRELAAIPGLTGVHLDYIRHPDAILPSGLWSKYGIVQDKVYPPYDYGYTEYSRRLFKQKTGIDPIVLKDPESNAAWMQYRLDSVVDLVNEYLVPAAHAGGKQISAAVFPGPSRARVMVRQDWGRFKLDMFLPMLYHSFYEAGPEFVKQYTEEAVRTVSKPVHSGLFIEPLDAAAFTKTIEMALAGGASGVSIFDAGAMNPERWALLAKTVAK
;
A
#
# COMPACT_ATOMS: atom_id res chain seq x y z
N LEU A 1 60.31 -14.58 45.94
CA LEU A 1 59.45 -14.21 47.05
C LEU A 1 58.21 -13.45 46.52
N GLN A 2 57.07 -14.00 46.85
CA GLN A 2 55.72 -13.52 46.67
C GLN A 2 55.01 -13.77 45.32
N THR A 3 54.25 -14.82 45.36
CA THR A 3 53.15 -15.23 44.47
C THR A 3 51.98 -14.26 44.55
N LEU A 4 51.48 -13.78 43.40
CA LEU A 4 50.20 -13.13 43.30
C LEU A 4 49.27 -14.03 42.54
N GLY A 5 48.17 -14.40 43.22
CA GLY A 5 47.13 -15.25 42.69
C GLY A 5 46.26 -14.54 41.66
N ALA A 6 45.95 -15.21 40.56
CA ALA A 6 44.98 -14.80 39.54
C ALA A 6 43.57 -15.21 40.00
N GLY A 7 42.77 -14.22 40.32
CA GLY A 7 41.33 -14.40 40.55
C GLY A 7 40.58 -14.45 39.22
N ALA A 8 39.97 -15.60 38.93
CA ALA A 8 39.07 -15.75 37.77
C ALA A 8 37.72 -15.08 38.03
N LEU A 9 37.39 -14.05 37.27
CA LEU A 9 36.07 -13.42 37.26
C LEU A 9 35.13 -14.27 36.37
N VAL A 10 34.23 -14.99 37.01
CA VAL A 10 33.13 -15.69 36.29
C VAL A 10 32.07 -14.65 35.94
N LEU A 11 32.00 -14.22 34.66
CA LEU A 11 30.92 -13.46 34.13
C LEU A 11 29.71 -14.38 33.94
N ALA A 12 28.73 -14.27 34.82
CA ALA A 12 27.41 -14.89 34.65
C ALA A 12 26.66 -14.17 33.53
N ASN A 13 26.61 -14.77 32.34
CA ASN A 13 25.74 -14.35 31.27
C ASN A 13 24.27 -14.64 31.66
N GLY A 14 23.64 -13.70 32.33
CA GLY A 14 22.19 -13.68 32.54
C GLY A 14 21.47 -13.44 31.20
N ASN A 15 20.96 -14.49 30.58
CA ASN A 15 19.98 -14.41 29.54
C ASN A 15 18.72 -13.74 30.09
N LEU A 16 18.63 -12.41 30.03
CA LEU A 16 17.38 -11.70 30.19
C LEU A 16 16.50 -12.04 28.96
N ARG A 17 15.76 -13.15 29.06
CA ARG A 17 14.57 -13.33 28.20
C ARG A 17 13.66 -12.14 28.46
N ALA A 18 13.52 -11.26 27.46
CA ALA A 18 12.47 -10.25 27.44
C ALA A 18 11.15 -10.97 27.73
N GLN A 19 10.54 -10.66 28.86
CA GLN A 19 9.19 -11.13 29.20
C GLN A 19 8.28 -10.67 28.09
N GLY A 20 7.69 -11.61 27.38
CA GLY A 20 6.89 -11.39 26.20
C GLY A 20 5.75 -10.39 26.48
N ALA A 21 5.83 -9.23 25.85
CA ALA A 21 4.67 -8.38 25.74
C ALA A 21 3.54 -9.22 25.13
N LYS A 22 2.36 -9.22 25.80
CA LYS A 22 1.18 -9.91 25.32
C LYS A 22 0.95 -9.48 23.86
N PRO A 23 0.81 -10.42 22.90
CA PRO A 23 0.61 -10.03 21.51
C PRO A 23 -0.53 -9.03 21.44
N ALA A 24 -0.33 -7.89 20.75
CA ALA A 24 -1.40 -6.93 20.54
C ALA A 24 -2.59 -7.66 19.91
N ALA A 25 -3.81 -7.31 20.35
CA ALA A 25 -5.02 -7.94 19.82
C ALA A 25 -5.03 -7.80 18.29
N ARG A 26 -5.28 -8.91 17.58
CA ARG A 26 -5.35 -8.95 16.13
C ARG A 26 -6.45 -8.01 15.65
N LYS A 27 -6.18 -7.25 14.60
CA LYS A 27 -7.18 -6.41 13.93
C LYS A 27 -7.34 -6.87 12.49
N ASN A 28 -8.57 -7.00 12.02
CA ASN A 28 -8.85 -7.33 10.63
C ASN A 28 -9.50 -6.13 9.95
N PHE A 29 -9.14 -5.93 8.69
CA PHE A 29 -9.61 -4.81 7.88
C PHE A 29 -10.35 -5.30 6.64
N LEU A 30 -11.13 -4.41 6.06
CA LEU A 30 -11.92 -4.64 4.85
C LEU A 30 -11.68 -3.49 3.88
N TRP A 31 -11.28 -3.76 2.64
CA TRP A 31 -11.31 -2.76 1.59
C TRP A 31 -12.71 -2.61 1.03
N LEU A 32 -13.11 -1.37 0.85
CA LEU A 32 -14.45 -1.00 0.42
C LEU A 32 -14.39 0.03 -0.71
N ARG A 33 -15.10 -0.23 -1.79
CA ARG A 33 -15.51 0.79 -2.76
C ARG A 33 -16.94 1.22 -2.44
N PRO A 34 -17.14 2.41 -1.85
CA PRO A 34 -18.45 2.83 -1.38
C PRO A 34 -19.46 2.99 -2.52
N SER A 35 -20.64 2.42 -2.35
CA SER A 35 -21.80 2.71 -3.21
C SER A 35 -22.53 3.95 -2.70
N ILE A 36 -22.57 5.00 -3.50
CA ILE A 36 -23.32 6.23 -3.18
C ILE A 36 -24.84 6.07 -3.28
N ALA A 37 -25.33 4.93 -3.78
CA ALA A 37 -26.74 4.61 -3.85
C ALA A 37 -27.32 4.01 -2.56
N LYS A 38 -26.46 3.56 -1.64
CA LYS A 38 -26.88 3.00 -0.35
C LYS A 38 -27.34 4.10 0.60
N THR A 39 -28.42 3.82 1.31
CA THR A 39 -28.95 4.68 2.38
C THR A 39 -28.11 4.60 3.65
N PRO A 40 -28.25 5.56 4.59
CA PRO A 40 -27.61 5.47 5.90
C PRO A 40 -27.97 4.19 6.67
N ASP A 41 -29.21 3.68 6.52
CA ASP A 41 -29.64 2.45 7.18
C ASP A 41 -29.01 1.20 6.55
N ASP A 42 -28.74 1.20 5.24
CA ASP A 42 -27.99 0.15 4.58
C ASP A 42 -26.56 0.10 5.14
N TRP A 43 -25.93 1.27 5.30
CA TRP A 43 -24.57 1.36 5.84
C TRP A 43 -24.51 0.95 7.31
N ARG A 44 -25.51 1.27 8.15
CA ARG A 44 -25.57 0.77 9.53
C ARG A 44 -25.60 -0.76 9.55
N ARG A 45 -26.48 -1.39 8.76
CA ARG A 45 -26.57 -2.85 8.66
C ARG A 45 -25.26 -3.49 8.23
N ASP A 46 -24.59 -2.89 7.23
CA ASP A 46 -23.31 -3.39 6.75
C ASP A 46 -22.21 -3.29 7.83
N PHE A 47 -22.10 -2.14 8.48
CA PHE A 47 -21.09 -1.91 9.52
C PHE A 47 -21.29 -2.83 10.74
N ASP A 48 -22.54 -3.02 11.16
CA ASP A 48 -22.88 -3.94 12.26
C ASP A 48 -22.52 -5.39 11.88
N LEU A 49 -22.86 -5.83 10.66
CA LEU A 49 -22.48 -7.15 10.15
C LEU A 49 -20.96 -7.33 10.12
N TRP A 50 -20.24 -6.36 9.58
CA TRP A 50 -18.78 -6.45 9.48
C TRP A 50 -18.12 -6.50 10.84
N ARG A 51 -18.58 -5.68 11.77
CA ARG A 51 -18.10 -5.71 13.16
C ARG A 51 -18.37 -7.05 13.82
N ALA A 52 -19.57 -7.58 13.70
CA ALA A 52 -19.95 -8.90 14.21
C ALA A 52 -19.14 -10.05 13.58
N SER A 53 -18.68 -9.87 12.33
CA SER A 53 -17.86 -10.85 11.61
C SER A 53 -16.36 -10.74 11.90
N GLY A 54 -15.95 -9.91 12.87
CA GLY A 54 -14.54 -9.79 13.27
C GLY A 54 -13.72 -8.76 12.48
N ILE A 55 -14.36 -7.88 11.71
CA ILE A 55 -13.73 -6.70 11.13
C ILE A 55 -13.60 -5.62 12.21
N HIS A 56 -12.46 -4.92 12.21
CA HIS A 56 -12.12 -3.86 13.16
C HIS A 56 -12.03 -2.49 12.49
N GLY A 57 -11.76 -2.47 11.18
CA GLY A 57 -11.66 -1.23 10.42
C GLY A 57 -11.90 -1.43 8.93
N VAL A 58 -12.23 -0.32 8.28
CA VAL A 58 -12.56 -0.28 6.85
C VAL A 58 -11.63 0.70 6.15
N MET A 59 -11.01 0.24 5.06
CA MET A 59 -10.26 1.06 4.10
C MET A 59 -11.22 1.44 2.98
N ALA A 60 -11.86 2.62 3.08
CA ALA A 60 -12.86 3.07 2.12
C ALA A 60 -12.22 3.92 1.02
N GLU A 61 -12.37 3.54 -0.26
CA GLU A 61 -11.90 4.31 -1.40
C GLU A 61 -12.66 5.61 -1.51
N VAL A 62 -12.02 6.71 -1.11
CA VAL A 62 -12.61 8.04 -1.12
C VAL A 62 -11.99 8.98 -2.15
N TYR A 63 -10.86 8.57 -2.75
CA TYR A 63 -10.23 9.28 -3.86
C TYR A 63 -9.58 8.30 -4.82
N ASN A 64 -10.02 8.32 -6.08
CA ASN A 64 -9.60 7.40 -7.13
C ASN A 64 -8.76 8.08 -8.24
N GLY A 65 -8.04 9.14 -7.88
CA GLY A 65 -7.25 9.93 -8.84
C GLY A 65 -8.07 10.92 -9.69
N ARG A 66 -9.40 10.96 -9.56
CA ARG A 66 -10.28 11.86 -10.32
C ARG A 66 -11.25 12.64 -9.45
N GLN A 67 -11.96 11.95 -8.56
CA GLN A 67 -13.07 12.52 -7.78
C GLN A 67 -12.98 12.10 -6.32
N ALA A 68 -13.45 13.00 -5.45
CA ALA A 68 -13.51 12.79 -4.00
C ALA A 68 -14.90 12.29 -3.56
N LEU A 69 -14.91 11.37 -2.58
CA LEU A 69 -16.11 10.99 -1.82
C LEU A 69 -16.08 11.62 -0.41
N PHE A 70 -15.51 12.80 -0.28
CA PHE A 70 -15.45 13.63 0.93
C PHE A 70 -15.51 15.10 0.54
N GLN A 71 -15.77 15.98 1.52
CA GLN A 71 -15.72 17.42 1.30
C GLN A 71 -14.27 17.84 1.04
N SER A 72 -14.02 18.41 -0.15
CA SER A 72 -12.71 18.89 -0.57
C SER A 72 -12.82 20.30 -1.10
N THR A 73 -11.80 21.11 -0.84
CA THR A 73 -11.65 22.45 -1.42
C THR A 73 -10.85 22.44 -2.72
N ARG A 74 -10.24 21.31 -3.08
CA ARG A 74 -9.27 21.18 -4.18
C ARG A 74 -9.70 20.17 -5.26
N LEU A 75 -10.49 19.19 -4.89
CA LEU A 75 -10.88 18.08 -5.76
C LEU A 75 -12.36 18.16 -6.12
N ALA A 76 -12.72 17.68 -7.31
CA ALA A 76 -14.11 17.53 -7.69
C ALA A 76 -14.83 16.54 -6.77
N ILE A 77 -15.87 16.98 -6.11
CA ILE A 77 -16.65 16.18 -5.16
C ILE A 77 -17.72 15.40 -5.92
N ARG A 78 -17.71 14.08 -5.83
CA ARG A 78 -18.78 13.22 -6.33
C ARG A 78 -19.89 13.04 -5.30
N SER A 79 -19.52 12.92 -4.03
CA SER A 79 -20.44 12.73 -2.90
C SER A 79 -19.69 13.00 -1.58
N PRO A 80 -20.30 13.55 -0.54
CA PRO A 80 -19.72 13.64 0.79
C PRO A 80 -19.91 12.35 1.59
N TRP A 81 -19.72 11.20 0.96
CA TRP A 81 -19.98 9.89 1.57
C TRP A 81 -19.18 9.68 2.86
N LEU A 82 -17.89 10.04 2.84
CA LEU A 82 -17.00 9.84 4.00
C LEU A 82 -17.50 10.57 5.24
N ASP A 83 -17.91 11.82 5.06
CA ASP A 83 -18.41 12.66 6.16
C ASP A 83 -19.65 12.06 6.81
N ASN A 84 -20.52 11.44 6.01
CA ASN A 84 -21.74 10.76 6.46
C ASN A 84 -21.45 9.38 7.07
N ALA A 85 -20.43 8.67 6.58
CA ALA A 85 -20.08 7.31 7.01
C ALA A 85 -19.35 7.28 8.37
N ILE A 86 -18.55 8.31 8.69
CA ILE A 86 -17.76 8.36 9.93
C ILE A 86 -18.60 8.15 11.18
N PRO A 87 -19.73 8.88 11.43
CA PRO A 87 -20.53 8.68 12.62
C PRO A 87 -21.16 7.28 12.68
N LEU A 88 -21.51 6.69 11.53
CA LEU A 88 -22.08 5.35 11.45
C LEU A 88 -21.05 4.26 11.77
N ALA A 89 -19.86 4.35 11.19
CA ALA A 89 -18.75 3.44 11.49
C ALA A 89 -18.34 3.52 12.98
N LYS A 90 -18.27 4.74 13.53
CA LYS A 90 -17.97 4.95 14.94
C LYS A 90 -19.03 4.31 15.86
N ALA A 91 -20.31 4.45 15.52
CA ALA A 91 -21.41 3.84 16.28
C ALA A 91 -21.32 2.30 16.28
N ALA A 92 -20.90 1.69 15.16
CA ALA A 92 -20.65 0.26 15.05
C ALA A 92 -19.32 -0.19 15.70
N GLY A 93 -18.48 0.73 16.21
CA GLY A 93 -17.18 0.42 16.79
C GLY A 93 -16.12 0.03 15.75
N LEU A 94 -16.22 0.55 14.52
CA LEU A 94 -15.27 0.37 13.44
C LEU A 94 -14.35 1.57 13.27
N GLU A 95 -13.08 1.30 13.03
CA GLU A 95 -12.14 2.28 12.51
C GLU A 95 -12.48 2.57 11.03
N LEU A 96 -12.41 3.85 10.61
CA LEU A 96 -12.60 4.22 9.22
C LEU A 96 -11.35 4.93 8.71
N HIS A 97 -10.76 4.38 7.65
CA HIS A 97 -9.55 4.90 7.00
C HIS A 97 -9.89 5.33 5.57
N ALA A 98 -9.43 6.52 5.20
CA ALA A 98 -9.61 7.06 3.86
C ALA A 98 -8.60 6.43 2.89
N TRP A 99 -9.05 5.51 2.05
CA TRP A 99 -8.24 4.92 1.00
C TRP A 99 -8.18 5.87 -0.19
N MET A 100 -6.96 6.26 -0.57
CA MET A 100 -6.69 7.18 -1.66
C MET A 100 -5.66 6.63 -2.64
N TRP A 101 -5.86 6.89 -3.91
CA TRP A 101 -4.85 6.67 -4.95
C TRP A 101 -3.84 7.82 -4.92
N CYS A 102 -2.55 7.48 -4.89
CA CYS A 102 -1.49 8.48 -4.74
C CYS A 102 -0.93 8.97 -6.09
N MET A 103 -0.45 8.04 -6.92
CA MET A 103 0.24 8.43 -8.16
C MET A 103 -0.68 8.54 -9.39
N PRO A 104 -1.71 7.70 -9.60
CA PRO A 104 -2.61 7.92 -10.72
C PRO A 104 -3.38 9.24 -10.58
N CYS A 105 -3.29 10.11 -11.58
CA CYS A 105 -4.03 11.38 -11.62
C CYS A 105 -4.79 11.49 -12.95
N LEU A 106 -6.12 11.52 -12.84
CA LEU A 106 -7.07 11.53 -13.95
C LEU A 106 -7.85 12.84 -14.01
N ILE A 107 -7.33 13.89 -13.37
CA ILE A 107 -7.95 15.21 -13.31
C ILE A 107 -7.60 15.95 -14.60
N ASP A 108 -8.60 16.27 -15.42
CA ASP A 108 -8.41 16.85 -16.75
C ASP A 108 -7.66 18.20 -16.70
N SER A 109 -7.92 19.03 -15.69
CA SER A 109 -7.18 20.29 -15.51
C SER A 109 -5.69 20.07 -15.19
N VAL A 110 -5.34 19.02 -14.45
CA VAL A 110 -3.94 18.66 -14.18
C VAL A 110 -3.30 18.10 -15.44
N LEU A 111 -3.99 17.21 -16.17
CA LEU A 111 -3.51 16.66 -17.44
C LEU A 111 -3.19 17.76 -18.45
N THR A 112 -4.02 18.80 -18.50
CA THR A 112 -3.88 19.91 -19.46
C THR A 112 -2.81 20.92 -19.01
N ALA A 113 -2.81 21.31 -17.74
CA ALA A 113 -1.94 22.36 -17.22
C ALA A 113 -0.53 21.86 -16.89
N HIS A 114 -0.39 20.58 -16.52
CA HIS A 114 0.84 19.99 -16.00
C HIS A 114 1.16 18.64 -16.65
N PRO A 115 1.23 18.51 -17.98
CA PRO A 115 1.56 17.26 -18.64
C PRO A 115 2.97 16.76 -18.27
N ASP A 116 3.86 17.65 -17.85
CA ASP A 116 5.22 17.37 -17.39
C ASP A 116 5.30 16.76 -15.97
N TRP A 117 4.18 16.74 -15.22
CA TRP A 117 4.11 16.03 -13.93
C TRP A 117 4.01 14.52 -14.10
N TYR A 118 3.57 14.05 -15.27
CA TYR A 118 3.32 12.64 -15.51
C TYR A 118 4.60 11.89 -15.81
N ASN A 119 4.67 10.67 -15.26
CA ASN A 119 5.82 9.80 -15.40
C ASN A 119 6.08 9.45 -16.87
N VAL A 120 7.34 9.19 -17.22
CA VAL A 120 7.79 8.88 -18.58
C VAL A 120 8.55 7.57 -18.54
N ASN A 121 8.31 6.70 -19.53
CA ASN A 121 9.02 5.43 -19.66
C ASN A 121 10.37 5.59 -20.41
N ALA A 122 11.15 4.52 -20.46
CA ALA A 122 12.47 4.51 -21.12
C ALA A 122 12.41 4.71 -22.64
N LYS A 123 11.22 4.70 -23.26
CA LYS A 123 11.01 5.07 -24.68
C LYS A 123 10.69 6.55 -24.87
N GLY A 124 10.61 7.33 -23.79
CA GLY A 124 10.20 8.73 -23.83
C GLY A 124 8.69 8.94 -23.95
N GLU A 125 7.88 7.91 -23.70
CA GLU A 125 6.42 7.98 -23.78
C GLU A 125 5.86 8.40 -22.41
N SER A 126 4.99 9.44 -22.40
CA SER A 126 4.37 9.93 -21.17
C SER A 126 3.16 9.09 -20.76
N ALA A 127 3.05 8.80 -19.45
CA ALA A 127 1.88 8.17 -18.87
C ALA A 127 0.59 9.02 -19.01
N ALA A 128 0.70 10.33 -19.27
CA ALA A 128 -0.46 11.17 -19.55
C ALA A 128 -1.19 10.76 -20.83
N THR A 129 -0.44 10.41 -21.88
CA THR A 129 -0.96 10.14 -23.23
C THR A 129 -0.88 8.68 -23.62
N LYS A 130 0.09 7.94 -23.07
CA LYS A 130 0.31 6.51 -23.36
C LYS A 130 0.61 5.77 -22.05
N PRO A 131 -0.38 5.59 -21.17
CA PRO A 131 -0.20 4.87 -19.93
C PRO A 131 0.09 3.38 -20.19
N ALA A 132 0.82 2.74 -19.27
CA ALA A 132 1.04 1.31 -19.33
C ALA A 132 -0.25 0.53 -19.02
N TYR A 133 -0.48 -0.57 -19.72
CA TYR A 133 -1.52 -1.59 -19.47
C TYR A 133 -2.98 -1.10 -19.55
N VAL A 134 -3.35 -0.02 -18.84
CA VAL A 134 -4.73 0.45 -18.68
C VAL A 134 -4.79 1.97 -18.65
N ASP A 135 -5.90 2.56 -19.12
CA ASP A 135 -6.04 4.01 -19.29
C ASP A 135 -5.89 4.82 -18.00
N TYR A 136 -6.23 4.25 -16.85
CA TYR A 136 -6.10 4.95 -15.58
C TYR A 136 -4.66 4.94 -15.00
N TYR A 137 -3.70 4.27 -15.64
CA TYR A 137 -2.28 4.28 -15.22
C TYR A 137 -1.56 5.59 -15.59
N LYS A 138 -2.27 6.70 -15.53
CA LYS A 138 -1.70 8.05 -15.69
C LYS A 138 -0.96 8.46 -14.41
N PHE A 139 0.17 7.78 -14.17
CA PHE A 139 0.98 7.98 -12.96
C PHE A 139 1.76 9.28 -13.02
N LEU A 140 1.75 10.03 -11.92
CA LEU A 140 2.62 11.18 -11.69
C LEU A 140 4.05 10.73 -11.35
N ASP A 141 5.02 11.64 -11.52
CA ASP A 141 6.43 11.40 -11.14
C ASP A 141 6.64 11.72 -9.64
N PRO A 142 6.93 10.71 -8.79
CA PRO A 142 7.11 10.92 -7.35
C PRO A 142 8.36 11.73 -6.98
N ALA A 143 9.26 11.98 -7.94
CA ALA A 143 10.46 12.79 -7.70
C ALA A 143 10.18 14.30 -7.74
N ARG A 144 9.11 14.75 -8.42
CA ARG A 144 8.80 16.18 -8.59
C ARG A 144 8.26 16.81 -7.30
N PRO A 145 8.79 17.96 -6.86
CA PRO A 145 8.30 18.65 -5.67
C PRO A 145 6.82 19.03 -5.75
N GLU A 146 6.36 19.52 -6.91
CA GLU A 146 4.98 19.94 -7.12
C GLU A 146 4.00 18.76 -7.01
N VAL A 147 4.40 17.58 -7.49
CA VAL A 147 3.64 16.34 -7.34
C VAL A 147 3.58 15.91 -5.88
N ARG A 148 4.72 15.97 -5.17
CA ARG A 148 4.80 15.66 -3.74
C ARG A 148 3.87 16.56 -2.92
N GLU A 149 3.85 17.85 -3.24
CA GLU A 149 2.95 18.82 -2.59
C GLU A 149 1.47 18.54 -2.92
N PHE A 150 1.15 18.24 -4.17
CA PHE A 150 -0.21 17.90 -4.59
C PHE A 150 -0.77 16.68 -3.81
N VAL A 151 0.02 15.60 -3.69
CA VAL A 151 -0.39 14.39 -2.95
C VAL A 151 -0.44 14.65 -1.44
N ARG A 152 0.56 15.37 -0.89
CA ARG A 152 0.59 15.79 0.51
C ARG A 152 -0.66 16.58 0.90
N ASP A 153 -1.07 17.51 0.06
CA ASP A 153 -2.20 18.39 0.38
C ASP A 153 -3.53 17.61 0.34
N THR A 154 -3.63 16.55 -0.46
CA THR A 154 -4.77 15.61 -0.38
C THR A 154 -4.76 14.84 0.94
N VAL A 155 -3.59 14.36 1.39
CA VAL A 155 -3.46 13.73 2.73
C VAL A 155 -3.83 14.72 3.84
N ARG A 156 -3.44 16.00 3.74
CA ARG A 156 -3.80 17.05 4.72
C ARG A 156 -5.30 17.29 4.80
N GLU A 157 -6.00 17.39 3.66
CA GLU A 157 -7.45 17.53 3.66
C GLU A 157 -8.12 16.32 4.36
N LEU A 158 -7.71 15.10 4.03
CA LEU A 158 -8.22 13.89 4.70
C LEU A 158 -7.89 13.88 6.19
N ALA A 159 -6.66 14.23 6.55
CA ALA A 159 -6.21 14.25 7.94
C ALA A 159 -6.93 15.31 8.80
N ALA A 160 -7.47 16.35 8.19
CA ALA A 160 -8.26 17.37 8.87
C ALA A 160 -9.70 16.91 9.21
N ILE A 161 -10.20 15.80 8.62
CA ILE A 161 -11.58 15.34 8.82
C ILE A 161 -11.76 14.81 10.24
N PRO A 162 -12.69 15.39 11.05
CA PRO A 162 -12.96 14.91 12.40
C PRO A 162 -13.49 13.48 12.42
N GLY A 163 -13.01 12.65 13.35
CA GLY A 163 -13.50 11.27 13.54
C GLY A 163 -12.94 10.25 12.55
N LEU A 164 -12.26 10.65 11.49
CA LEU A 164 -11.50 9.73 10.64
C LEU A 164 -10.35 9.12 11.46
N THR A 165 -10.09 7.82 11.30
CA THR A 165 -9.03 7.11 12.02
C THR A 165 -7.67 7.29 11.36
N GLY A 166 -7.62 7.17 10.03
CA GLY A 166 -6.37 7.23 9.29
C GLY A 166 -6.52 7.46 7.80
N VAL A 167 -5.37 7.60 7.12
CA VAL A 167 -5.26 7.66 5.67
C VAL A 167 -4.57 6.39 5.17
N HIS A 168 -5.14 5.76 4.15
CA HIS A 168 -4.62 4.55 3.54
C HIS A 168 -4.17 4.83 2.11
N LEU A 169 -2.86 4.73 1.87
CA LEU A 169 -2.23 5.04 0.60
C LEU A 169 -2.30 3.82 -0.33
N ASP A 170 -2.77 4.02 -1.56
CA ASP A 170 -2.67 3.04 -2.63
C ASP A 170 -1.94 3.63 -3.83
N TYR A 171 -1.42 2.78 -4.71
CA TYR A 171 -0.60 3.20 -5.85
C TYR A 171 0.56 4.13 -5.46
N ILE A 172 1.08 4.02 -4.24
CA ILE A 172 2.26 4.78 -3.77
C ILE A 172 3.54 4.10 -4.27
N ARG A 173 3.77 4.17 -5.59
CA ARG A 173 4.78 3.42 -6.33
C ARG A 173 4.92 3.95 -7.76
N HIS A 174 5.92 3.46 -8.50
CA HIS A 174 5.92 3.60 -9.96
C HIS A 174 4.90 2.63 -10.61
N PRO A 175 4.57 2.82 -11.92
CA PRO A 175 3.85 1.81 -12.68
C PRO A 175 4.54 0.44 -12.61
N ASP A 176 3.79 -0.61 -12.88
CA ASP A 176 4.35 -1.98 -12.87
C ASP A 176 5.44 -2.10 -13.96
N ALA A 177 6.68 -2.29 -13.55
CA ALA A 177 7.79 -2.58 -14.45
C ALA A 177 7.72 -4.06 -14.91
N ILE A 178 7.19 -4.93 -14.05
CA ILE A 178 6.87 -6.33 -14.35
C ILE A 178 5.51 -6.65 -13.74
N LEU A 179 4.56 -7.10 -14.57
CA LEU A 179 3.29 -7.62 -14.09
C LEU A 179 3.46 -9.02 -13.47
N PRO A 180 2.65 -9.36 -12.45
CA PRO A 180 2.49 -10.74 -12.00
C PRO A 180 2.11 -11.69 -13.16
N SER A 181 2.69 -12.90 -13.20
CA SER A 181 2.53 -13.84 -14.32
C SER A 181 1.07 -14.22 -14.60
N GLY A 182 0.25 -14.36 -13.56
CA GLY A 182 -1.18 -14.66 -13.69
C GLY A 182 -2.01 -13.55 -14.36
N LEU A 183 -1.42 -12.37 -14.60
CA LEU A 183 -2.05 -11.27 -15.32
C LEU A 183 -1.60 -11.18 -16.79
N TRP A 184 -0.58 -11.93 -17.21
CA TRP A 184 0.00 -11.78 -18.54
C TRP A 184 -1.01 -12.08 -19.66
N SER A 185 -1.78 -13.14 -19.53
CA SER A 185 -2.80 -13.50 -20.51
C SER A 185 -3.88 -12.43 -20.66
N LYS A 186 -4.28 -11.79 -19.55
CA LYS A 186 -5.27 -10.71 -19.54
C LYS A 186 -4.83 -9.51 -20.38
N TYR A 187 -3.53 -9.21 -20.38
CA TYR A 187 -2.96 -8.08 -21.11
C TYR A 187 -2.28 -8.48 -22.44
N GLY A 188 -2.28 -9.77 -22.80
CA GLY A 188 -1.65 -10.28 -24.02
C GLY A 188 -0.14 -10.06 -24.06
N ILE A 189 0.54 -10.12 -22.91
CA ILE A 189 1.97 -9.87 -22.77
C ILE A 189 2.66 -10.96 -21.96
N VAL A 190 3.97 -11.11 -22.19
CA VAL A 190 4.88 -11.90 -21.36
C VAL A 190 5.99 -10.99 -20.88
N GLN A 191 6.19 -10.92 -19.57
CA GLN A 191 7.18 -10.02 -18.94
C GLN A 191 8.15 -10.81 -18.05
N ASP A 192 9.06 -11.54 -18.66
CA ASP A 192 10.15 -12.25 -18.00
C ASP A 192 11.26 -11.32 -17.49
N LYS A 193 11.25 -10.05 -17.93
CA LYS A 193 12.15 -8.97 -17.53
C LYS A 193 11.47 -7.62 -17.66
N VAL A 194 12.17 -6.56 -17.25
CA VAL A 194 11.72 -5.18 -17.49
C VAL A 194 11.95 -4.81 -18.94
N TYR A 195 10.89 -4.38 -19.62
CA TYR A 195 10.96 -3.86 -20.99
C TYR A 195 10.81 -2.34 -21.02
N PRO A 196 11.49 -1.63 -21.95
CA PRO A 196 11.50 -0.16 -21.98
C PRO A 196 10.13 0.53 -21.95
N PRO A 197 9.05 0.01 -22.57
CA PRO A 197 7.72 0.62 -22.48
C PRO A 197 7.09 0.59 -21.07
N TYR A 198 7.60 -0.26 -20.17
CA TYR A 198 7.11 -0.44 -18.80
C TYR A 198 8.09 0.05 -17.74
N ASP A 199 9.30 0.48 -18.15
CA ASP A 199 10.31 1.01 -17.24
C ASP A 199 10.17 2.54 -17.12
N TYR A 200 9.60 2.99 -15.99
CA TYR A 200 9.28 4.39 -15.74
C TYR A 200 10.29 5.08 -14.80
N GLY A 201 10.22 6.42 -14.76
CA GLY A 201 11.13 7.29 -14.00
C GLY A 201 11.95 8.23 -14.87
N TYR A 202 11.72 8.26 -16.19
CA TYR A 202 12.54 8.97 -17.17
C TYR A 202 11.99 10.36 -17.56
N THR A 203 11.25 11.05 -16.66
CA THR A 203 10.89 12.46 -16.91
C THR A 203 12.15 13.29 -17.11
N GLU A 204 12.05 14.40 -17.85
CA GLU A 204 13.16 15.33 -18.00
C GLU A 204 13.69 15.81 -16.64
N TYR A 205 12.78 16.07 -15.68
CA TYR A 205 13.12 16.45 -14.33
C TYR A 205 14.00 15.39 -13.63
N SER A 206 13.56 14.15 -13.59
CA SER A 206 14.25 13.04 -12.94
C SER A 206 15.60 12.74 -13.60
N ARG A 207 15.64 12.73 -14.94
CA ARG A 207 16.88 12.56 -15.69
C ARG A 207 17.90 13.65 -15.40
N ARG A 208 17.45 14.91 -15.38
CA ARG A 208 18.32 16.06 -15.07
C ARG A 208 18.91 15.95 -13.66
N LEU A 209 18.08 15.66 -12.65
CA LEU A 209 18.56 15.50 -11.27
C LEU A 209 19.54 14.35 -11.13
N PHE A 210 19.26 13.21 -11.73
CA PHE A 210 20.15 12.06 -11.69
C PHE A 210 21.49 12.39 -12.38
N LYS A 211 21.44 13.04 -13.55
CA LYS A 211 22.65 13.48 -14.26
C LYS A 211 23.47 14.48 -13.45
N GLN A 212 22.84 15.41 -12.75
CA GLN A 212 23.56 16.36 -11.87
C GLN A 212 24.28 15.63 -10.73
N LYS A 213 23.69 14.56 -10.19
CA LYS A 213 24.28 13.79 -9.07
C LYS A 213 25.39 12.83 -9.53
N THR A 214 25.27 12.27 -10.72
CA THR A 214 26.11 11.12 -11.14
C THR A 214 26.96 11.39 -12.38
N GLY A 215 26.70 12.47 -13.12
CA GLY A 215 27.27 12.73 -14.43
C GLY A 215 26.63 11.94 -15.58
N ILE A 216 25.71 11.01 -15.30
CA ILE A 216 25.13 10.07 -16.28
C ILE A 216 23.67 10.44 -16.54
N ASP A 217 23.27 10.60 -17.80
CA ASP A 217 21.86 10.62 -18.17
C ASP A 217 21.33 9.17 -18.25
N PRO A 218 20.32 8.78 -17.46
CA PRO A 218 19.90 7.39 -17.39
C PRO A 218 19.34 6.85 -18.73
N ILE A 219 18.92 7.71 -19.65
CA ILE A 219 18.40 7.30 -20.96
C ILE A 219 19.46 6.63 -21.85
N VAL A 220 20.74 6.86 -21.58
CA VAL A 220 21.84 6.25 -22.35
C VAL A 220 22.34 4.93 -21.74
N LEU A 221 21.79 4.51 -20.62
CA LEU A 221 22.15 3.25 -19.99
C LEU A 221 21.69 2.08 -20.86
N LYS A 222 22.63 1.20 -21.21
CA LYS A 222 22.33 -0.02 -21.98
C LYS A 222 21.54 -1.03 -21.14
N ASP A 223 21.82 -1.09 -19.84
CA ASP A 223 21.13 -1.92 -18.87
C ASP A 223 20.78 -1.09 -17.63
N PRO A 224 19.61 -0.41 -17.64
CA PRO A 224 19.19 0.43 -16.53
C PRO A 224 18.91 -0.37 -15.24
N GLU A 225 18.52 -1.65 -15.37
CA GLU A 225 18.19 -2.50 -14.22
C GLU A 225 19.44 -2.87 -13.41
N SER A 226 20.58 -3.03 -14.06
CA SER A 226 21.86 -3.31 -13.40
C SER A 226 22.52 -2.05 -12.83
N ASN A 227 22.03 -0.86 -13.15
CA ASN A 227 22.59 0.39 -12.63
C ASN A 227 22.02 0.67 -11.22
N ALA A 228 22.81 0.29 -10.19
CA ALA A 228 22.39 0.42 -8.80
C ALA A 228 22.03 1.87 -8.40
N ALA A 229 22.74 2.88 -8.92
CA ALA A 229 22.47 4.28 -8.62
C ALA A 229 21.12 4.73 -9.22
N TRP A 230 20.83 4.33 -10.47
CA TRP A 230 19.55 4.65 -11.10
C TRP A 230 18.37 3.93 -10.43
N MET A 231 18.57 2.65 -10.10
CA MET A 231 17.57 1.91 -9.33
C MET A 231 17.31 2.58 -7.99
N GLN A 232 18.36 2.92 -7.24
CA GLN A 232 18.22 3.56 -5.93
C GLN A 232 17.54 4.93 -6.02
N TYR A 233 17.85 5.74 -7.04
CA TYR A 233 17.19 7.03 -7.26
C TYR A 233 15.68 6.89 -7.40
N ARG A 234 15.20 5.91 -8.18
CA ARG A 234 13.76 5.65 -8.36
C ARG A 234 13.10 5.16 -7.07
N LEU A 235 13.76 4.28 -6.33
CA LEU A 235 13.28 3.82 -5.02
C LEU A 235 13.20 4.96 -4.02
N ASP A 236 14.23 5.79 -3.94
CA ASP A 236 14.29 6.93 -3.03
C ASP A 236 13.20 7.96 -3.33
N SER A 237 12.84 8.17 -4.60
CA SER A 237 11.80 9.13 -4.98
C SER A 237 10.45 8.85 -4.30
N VAL A 238 10.10 7.56 -4.15
CA VAL A 238 8.87 7.12 -3.47
C VAL A 238 9.04 7.13 -1.95
N VAL A 239 10.19 6.68 -1.45
CA VAL A 239 10.48 6.68 0.00
C VAL A 239 10.46 8.10 0.56
N ASP A 240 11.08 9.05 -0.13
CA ASP A 240 11.10 10.47 0.29
C ASP A 240 9.70 11.06 0.28
N LEU A 241 8.89 10.80 -0.78
CA LEU A 241 7.50 11.23 -0.81
C LEU A 241 6.75 10.75 0.43
N VAL A 242 6.81 9.46 0.75
CA VAL A 242 6.12 8.89 1.91
C VAL A 242 6.62 9.50 3.21
N ASN A 243 7.94 9.45 3.44
CA ASN A 243 8.52 9.73 4.74
C ASN A 243 8.61 11.22 5.07
N GLU A 244 8.81 12.07 4.06
CA GLU A 244 9.07 13.50 4.28
C GLU A 244 7.83 14.36 4.01
N TYR A 245 6.84 13.84 3.26
CA TYR A 245 5.65 14.60 2.90
C TYR A 245 4.37 14.01 3.48
N LEU A 246 4.10 12.70 3.25
CA LEU A 246 2.79 12.12 3.55
C LEU A 246 2.66 11.74 5.02
N VAL A 247 3.66 11.08 5.60
CA VAL A 247 3.65 10.70 7.03
C VAL A 247 3.52 11.93 7.93
N PRO A 248 4.34 12.99 7.77
CA PRO A 248 4.19 14.21 8.58
C PRO A 248 2.83 14.88 8.39
N ALA A 249 2.27 14.86 7.18
CA ALA A 249 0.97 15.47 6.91
C ALA A 249 -0.18 14.76 7.63
N ALA A 250 -0.19 13.41 7.63
CA ALA A 250 -1.18 12.63 8.36
C ALA A 250 -1.04 12.79 9.87
N HIS A 251 0.17 12.69 10.39
CA HIS A 251 0.45 12.82 11.83
C HIS A 251 0.14 14.21 12.38
N ALA A 252 0.37 15.28 11.60
CA ALA A 252 -0.01 16.63 11.97
C ALA A 252 -1.53 16.80 12.20
N GLY A 253 -2.35 16.01 11.49
CA GLY A 253 -3.79 15.91 11.70
C GLY A 253 -4.21 14.88 12.77
N GLY A 254 -3.26 14.25 13.47
CA GLY A 254 -3.52 13.21 14.48
C GLY A 254 -4.05 11.91 13.88
N LYS A 255 -3.76 11.62 12.59
CA LYS A 255 -4.24 10.43 11.89
C LYS A 255 -3.16 9.38 11.74
N GLN A 256 -3.56 8.11 11.79
CA GLN A 256 -2.70 7.00 11.37
C GLN A 256 -2.49 7.05 9.85
N ILE A 257 -1.36 6.51 9.39
CA ILE A 257 -1.08 6.36 7.98
C ILE A 257 -0.63 4.94 7.66
N SER A 258 -1.21 4.36 6.61
CA SER A 258 -0.94 3.00 6.15
C SER A 258 -0.84 2.95 4.64
N ALA A 259 -0.39 1.85 4.08
CA ALA A 259 -0.39 1.67 2.62
C ALA A 259 -0.71 0.23 2.21
N ALA A 260 -1.40 0.12 1.06
CA ALA A 260 -1.39 -1.07 0.23
C ALA A 260 -0.02 -1.17 -0.44
N VAL A 261 0.70 -2.25 -0.19
CA VAL A 261 2.06 -2.46 -0.72
C VAL A 261 2.16 -3.79 -1.46
N PHE A 262 3.11 -3.90 -2.38
CA PHE A 262 3.31 -5.14 -3.13
C PHE A 262 3.83 -6.28 -2.23
N PRO A 263 3.59 -7.56 -2.63
CA PRO A 263 4.04 -8.72 -1.87
C PRO A 263 5.56 -8.75 -1.72
N GLY A 264 6.02 -8.85 -0.48
CA GLY A 264 7.44 -8.92 -0.13
C GLY A 264 8.22 -7.65 -0.47
N PRO A 265 8.98 -7.08 0.50
CA PRO A 265 9.79 -5.89 0.25
C PRO A 265 10.79 -6.08 -0.89
N SER A 266 11.42 -7.25 -0.99
CA SER A 266 12.38 -7.58 -2.04
C SER A 266 11.74 -7.56 -3.44
N ARG A 267 10.58 -8.18 -3.59
CA ARG A 267 9.84 -8.25 -4.85
C ARG A 267 9.30 -6.87 -5.27
N ALA A 268 8.76 -6.10 -4.34
CA ALA A 268 8.21 -4.77 -4.58
C ALA A 268 9.24 -3.78 -5.16
N ARG A 269 10.50 -3.88 -4.75
CA ARG A 269 11.61 -3.07 -5.29
C ARG A 269 11.81 -3.29 -6.78
N VAL A 270 11.68 -4.52 -7.25
CA VAL A 270 11.86 -4.89 -8.66
C VAL A 270 10.61 -4.61 -9.49
N MET A 271 9.46 -5.09 -9.02
CA MET A 271 8.23 -5.07 -9.83
C MET A 271 7.63 -3.69 -9.99
N VAL A 272 7.69 -2.85 -8.95
CA VAL A 272 7.00 -1.54 -8.92
C VAL A 272 7.82 -0.41 -8.34
N ARG A 273 9.11 -0.60 -8.16
CA ARG A 273 10.04 0.39 -7.57
C ARG A 273 9.54 0.91 -6.21
N GLN A 274 9.02 0.01 -5.38
CA GLN A 274 8.46 0.33 -4.06
C GLN A 274 9.33 -0.28 -2.96
N ASP A 275 10.15 0.54 -2.31
CA ASP A 275 11.03 0.13 -1.19
C ASP A 275 10.32 0.34 0.15
N TRP A 276 9.17 -0.31 0.31
CA TRP A 276 8.29 -0.07 1.44
C TRP A 276 8.83 -0.55 2.79
N GLY A 277 9.85 -1.39 2.80
CA GLY A 277 10.58 -1.70 4.03
C GLY A 277 11.22 -0.48 4.71
N ARG A 278 11.39 0.62 3.97
CA ARG A 278 11.90 1.92 4.46
C ARG A 278 10.80 2.95 4.76
N PHE A 279 9.53 2.62 4.53
CA PHE A 279 8.42 3.54 4.82
C PHE A 279 8.19 3.66 6.33
N LYS A 280 7.99 4.88 6.82
CA LYS A 280 7.74 5.19 8.24
C LYS A 280 6.24 5.18 8.58
N LEU A 281 5.51 4.21 8.04
CA LEU A 281 4.06 4.06 8.24
C LEU A 281 3.72 3.49 9.62
N ASP A 282 2.46 3.62 10.04
CA ASP A 282 1.95 3.06 11.29
C ASP A 282 1.53 1.59 11.12
N MET A 283 1.13 1.17 9.92
CA MET A 283 0.83 -0.23 9.57
C MET A 283 0.98 -0.47 8.06
N PHE A 284 1.14 -1.73 7.70
CA PHE A 284 1.35 -2.19 6.32
C PHE A 284 0.30 -3.21 5.92
N LEU A 285 -0.25 -3.06 4.71
CA LEU A 285 -1.22 -3.99 4.13
C LEU A 285 -0.68 -4.56 2.80
N PRO A 286 0.24 -5.55 2.86
CA PRO A 286 0.76 -6.15 1.63
C PRO A 286 -0.35 -6.90 0.88
N MET A 287 -0.47 -6.63 -0.42
CA MET A 287 -1.45 -7.24 -1.33
C MET A 287 -1.01 -8.65 -1.73
N LEU A 288 -1.21 -9.64 -0.85
CA LEU A 288 -0.76 -11.02 -1.04
C LEU A 288 -1.75 -11.81 -1.93
N TYR A 289 -2.01 -11.27 -3.12
CA TYR A 289 -2.96 -11.80 -4.10
C TYR A 289 -2.33 -12.98 -4.86
N HIS A 290 -2.20 -14.12 -4.19
CA HIS A 290 -1.44 -15.27 -4.67
C HIS A 290 -1.88 -15.79 -6.04
N SER A 291 -3.16 -15.70 -6.38
CA SER A 291 -3.67 -16.05 -7.70
C SER A 291 -3.07 -15.21 -8.84
N PHE A 292 -2.69 -13.97 -8.58
CA PHE A 292 -2.00 -13.12 -9.57
C PHE A 292 -0.59 -13.61 -9.89
N TYR A 293 -0.02 -14.43 -9.01
CA TYR A 293 1.33 -15.01 -9.15
C TYR A 293 1.30 -16.50 -9.49
N GLU A 294 0.13 -17.03 -9.88
CA GLU A 294 -0.07 -18.47 -10.16
C GLU A 294 0.41 -19.36 -9.01
N ALA A 295 0.24 -18.87 -7.77
CA ALA A 295 0.73 -19.49 -6.56
C ALA A 295 -0.41 -19.98 -5.64
N GLY A 296 -0.08 -20.93 -4.76
CA GLY A 296 -0.98 -21.41 -3.72
C GLY A 296 -0.97 -20.52 -2.45
N PRO A 297 -1.77 -20.89 -1.44
CA PRO A 297 -1.88 -20.15 -0.19
C PRO A 297 -0.56 -20.02 0.60
N GLU A 298 0.42 -20.91 0.37
CA GLU A 298 1.78 -20.85 0.96
C GLU A 298 2.51 -19.57 0.61
N PHE A 299 2.23 -18.99 -0.55
CA PHE A 299 2.71 -17.67 -0.96
C PHE A 299 2.34 -16.60 0.09
N VAL A 300 1.12 -16.66 0.61
CA VAL A 300 0.65 -15.71 1.63
C VAL A 300 1.48 -15.82 2.90
N LYS A 301 1.74 -17.03 3.38
CA LYS A 301 2.59 -17.26 4.56
C LYS A 301 4.00 -16.72 4.32
N GLN A 302 4.65 -17.13 3.22
CA GLN A 302 6.01 -16.74 2.88
C GLN A 302 6.21 -15.22 2.89
N TYR A 303 5.33 -14.48 2.19
CA TYR A 303 5.47 -13.03 2.08
C TYR A 303 4.95 -12.27 3.30
N THR A 304 4.08 -12.86 4.10
CA THR A 304 3.78 -12.35 5.45
C THR A 304 4.99 -12.44 6.35
N GLU A 305 5.70 -13.58 6.37
CA GLU A 305 6.94 -13.76 7.16
C GLU A 305 8.04 -12.78 6.74
N GLU A 306 8.23 -12.56 5.43
CA GLU A 306 9.17 -11.56 4.93
C GLU A 306 8.80 -10.16 5.42
N ALA A 307 7.53 -9.78 5.28
CA ALA A 307 7.02 -8.49 5.73
C ALA A 307 7.25 -8.27 7.23
N VAL A 308 6.83 -9.20 8.06
CA VAL A 308 6.97 -9.12 9.54
C VAL A 308 8.43 -9.04 9.97
N ARG A 309 9.35 -9.71 9.26
CA ARG A 309 10.80 -9.59 9.54
C ARG A 309 11.39 -8.25 9.10
N THR A 310 10.79 -7.60 8.12
CA THR A 310 11.34 -6.37 7.52
C THR A 310 10.91 -5.11 8.27
N VAL A 311 9.67 -5.07 8.78
CA VAL A 311 9.13 -3.88 9.44
C VAL A 311 8.77 -4.17 10.90
N SER A 312 8.93 -3.16 11.77
CA SER A 312 8.58 -3.25 13.19
C SER A 312 7.13 -2.88 13.50
N LYS A 313 6.37 -2.46 12.50
CA LYS A 313 4.97 -2.04 12.62
C LYS A 313 4.02 -3.17 12.25
N PRO A 314 2.75 -3.13 12.68
CA PRO A 314 1.77 -4.16 12.35
C PRO A 314 1.66 -4.41 10.84
N VAL A 315 1.60 -5.70 10.47
CA VAL A 315 1.38 -6.17 9.10
C VAL A 315 0.02 -6.86 9.04
N HIS A 316 -0.87 -6.37 8.20
CA HIS A 316 -2.19 -6.96 7.95
C HIS A 316 -2.21 -7.51 6.54
N SER A 317 -2.16 -8.84 6.39
CA SER A 317 -2.05 -9.50 5.09
C SER A 317 -3.29 -9.24 4.23
N GLY A 318 -3.11 -8.57 3.10
CA GLY A 318 -4.15 -8.27 2.13
C GLY A 318 -4.46 -9.48 1.26
N LEU A 319 -5.72 -9.91 1.24
CA LEU A 319 -6.17 -11.15 0.60
C LEU A 319 -7.17 -10.86 -0.50
N PHE A 320 -6.85 -11.25 -1.75
CA PHE A 320 -7.79 -11.21 -2.86
C PHE A 320 -8.63 -12.49 -2.86
N ILE A 321 -9.91 -12.34 -2.57
CA ILE A 321 -10.78 -13.47 -2.24
C ILE A 321 -11.76 -13.86 -3.34
N GLU A 322 -11.91 -13.03 -4.38
CA GLU A 322 -12.94 -13.24 -5.41
C GLU A 322 -12.88 -14.65 -6.04
N PRO A 323 -11.71 -15.19 -6.47
CA PRO A 323 -11.63 -16.50 -7.12
C PRO A 323 -11.61 -17.68 -6.14
N LEU A 324 -11.63 -17.43 -4.80
CA LEU A 324 -11.44 -18.50 -3.83
C LEU A 324 -12.77 -19.18 -3.49
N ASP A 325 -12.75 -20.51 -3.40
CA ASP A 325 -13.83 -21.26 -2.73
C ASP A 325 -13.71 -21.15 -1.19
N ALA A 326 -14.65 -21.73 -0.47
CA ALA A 326 -14.72 -21.68 0.98
C ALA A 326 -13.50 -22.27 1.69
N ALA A 327 -12.96 -23.37 1.15
CA ALA A 327 -11.79 -24.04 1.71
C ALA A 327 -10.51 -23.23 1.46
N ALA A 328 -10.30 -22.73 0.24
CA ALA A 328 -9.18 -21.87 -0.12
C ALA A 328 -9.24 -20.53 0.63
N PHE A 329 -10.42 -19.93 0.81
CA PHE A 329 -10.61 -18.72 1.61
C PHE A 329 -10.14 -18.92 3.05
N THR A 330 -10.61 -19.98 3.72
CA THR A 330 -10.21 -20.31 5.09
C THR A 330 -8.70 -20.56 5.18
N LYS A 331 -8.16 -21.39 4.27
CA LYS A 331 -6.73 -21.74 4.24
C LYS A 331 -5.85 -20.50 4.03
N THR A 332 -6.26 -19.57 3.18
CA THR A 332 -5.51 -18.33 2.91
C THR A 332 -5.42 -17.45 4.15
N ILE A 333 -6.50 -17.32 4.93
CA ILE A 333 -6.49 -16.61 6.22
C ILE A 333 -5.55 -17.29 7.22
N GLU A 334 -5.64 -18.63 7.35
CA GLU A 334 -4.78 -19.40 8.25
C GLU A 334 -3.30 -19.24 7.88
N MET A 335 -2.96 -19.19 6.58
CA MET A 335 -1.58 -18.98 6.13
C MET A 335 -1.07 -17.57 6.48
N ALA A 336 -1.91 -16.54 6.36
CA ALA A 336 -1.54 -15.18 6.79
C ALA A 336 -1.22 -15.13 8.29
N LEU A 337 -2.11 -15.71 9.11
CA LEU A 337 -1.94 -15.74 10.57
C LEU A 337 -0.73 -16.59 10.98
N ALA A 338 -0.50 -17.73 10.32
CA ALA A 338 0.67 -18.58 10.54
C ALA A 338 2.00 -17.90 10.14
N GLY A 339 1.97 -16.95 9.19
CA GLY A 339 3.08 -16.11 8.82
C GLY A 339 3.39 -14.97 9.81
N GLY A 340 2.60 -14.84 10.88
CA GLY A 340 2.79 -13.83 11.92
C GLY A 340 2.08 -12.50 11.67
N ALA A 341 1.07 -12.47 10.78
CA ALA A 341 0.27 -11.27 10.54
C ALA A 341 -0.42 -10.78 11.83
N SER A 342 -0.49 -9.47 12.00
CA SER A 342 -1.30 -8.80 13.04
C SER A 342 -2.81 -8.86 12.78
N GLY A 343 -3.19 -9.50 11.70
CA GLY A 343 -4.54 -9.73 11.20
C GLY A 343 -4.55 -9.79 9.68
N VAL A 344 -5.75 -9.83 9.10
CA VAL A 344 -5.94 -9.85 7.65
C VAL A 344 -6.68 -8.60 7.16
N SER A 345 -6.53 -8.30 5.89
CA SER A 345 -7.32 -7.28 5.19
C SER A 345 -7.96 -7.90 3.96
N ILE A 346 -9.28 -7.91 3.90
CA ILE A 346 -10.04 -8.60 2.85
C ILE A 346 -10.28 -7.66 1.67
N PHE A 347 -9.87 -8.06 0.49
CA PHE A 347 -10.12 -7.35 -0.77
C PHE A 347 -11.11 -8.14 -1.62
N ASP A 348 -12.37 -7.67 -1.80
CA ASP A 348 -12.98 -6.52 -1.14
C ASP A 348 -14.38 -6.87 -0.59
N ALA A 349 -15.08 -5.90 -0.03
CA ALA A 349 -16.43 -6.08 0.55
C ALA A 349 -17.44 -6.65 -0.47
N GLY A 350 -17.30 -6.32 -1.76
CA GLY A 350 -18.19 -6.80 -2.82
C GLY A 350 -18.06 -8.31 -3.09
N ALA A 351 -16.94 -8.92 -2.75
CA ALA A 351 -16.70 -10.34 -2.90
C ALA A 351 -17.14 -11.19 -1.68
N MET A 352 -17.63 -10.55 -0.62
CA MET A 352 -18.11 -11.23 0.58
C MET A 352 -19.59 -11.67 0.42
N ASN A 353 -19.89 -12.85 0.98
CA ASN A 353 -21.23 -13.43 1.06
C ASN A 353 -21.47 -13.99 2.47
N PRO A 354 -22.70 -14.44 2.83
CA PRO A 354 -22.99 -14.93 4.17
C PRO A 354 -22.08 -16.07 4.64
N GLU A 355 -21.70 -17.00 3.77
CA GLU A 355 -20.80 -18.11 4.09
C GLU A 355 -19.39 -17.57 4.43
N ARG A 356 -18.84 -16.68 3.62
CA ARG A 356 -17.51 -16.07 3.86
C ARG A 356 -17.49 -15.24 5.13
N TRP A 357 -18.56 -14.53 5.46
CA TRP A 357 -18.67 -13.82 6.75
C TRP A 357 -18.61 -14.78 7.94
N ALA A 358 -19.34 -15.88 7.90
CA ALA A 358 -19.32 -16.90 8.95
C ALA A 358 -17.94 -17.56 9.08
N LEU A 359 -17.30 -17.89 7.94
CA LEU A 359 -15.96 -18.47 7.91
C LEU A 359 -14.91 -17.51 8.46
N LEU A 360 -14.96 -16.23 8.08
CA LEU A 360 -14.06 -15.20 8.60
C LEU A 360 -14.15 -15.13 10.13
N ALA A 361 -15.36 -14.91 10.66
CA ALA A 361 -15.59 -14.83 12.10
C ALA A 361 -15.03 -16.03 12.85
N LYS A 362 -15.27 -17.25 12.36
CA LYS A 362 -14.75 -18.51 12.95
C LYS A 362 -13.24 -18.62 12.88
N THR A 363 -12.62 -18.17 11.78
CA THR A 363 -11.18 -18.37 11.54
C THR A 363 -10.35 -17.36 12.33
N VAL A 364 -10.79 -16.10 12.43
CA VAL A 364 -10.04 -15.05 13.13
C VAL A 364 -10.25 -15.07 14.66
N ALA A 365 -11.25 -15.78 15.16
CA ALA A 365 -11.49 -15.96 16.60
C ALA A 365 -10.51 -16.96 17.26
N LYS A 366 -9.80 -17.76 16.46
CA LYS A 366 -8.73 -18.67 16.91
C LYS A 366 -7.43 -17.89 17.19
#